data_a61ac79ab01c03df3d3bcdd86fedcdc6
#
_entry.id   a61ac79ab01c03df3d3bcdd86fedcdc6
#
_cell.length_a   1.000
_cell.length_b   1.000
_cell.length_c   1.000
_cell.angle_alpha   90.00
_cell.angle_beta   90.00
_cell.angle_gamma   90.00
#
_symmetry.space_group_name_H-M   'P 1'
#
loop_
_entity.id
_entity.type
_entity.pdbx_description
1 polymer ?
#
loop_
_entity_poly.entity_id
_entity_poly.type
_entity_poly.pdbx_seq_one_letter_code
_entity_poly.pdbx_strand_id
1 'polypeptide(L)'
;MTPEQLKASILQYAIQGKLVEQRPEEGTGEELYQQIQAERQRLIQEKKIKKGKPLAEISEDEIPFDIPESWKWTRLGNIFNLIMGQSPDGKSVSESPDGMEFHQGKVYFGEDYIGKSPQTTNAPQKIAEPNSVLLCVRAPVGIVNITNRKLCIGRGLCDVVPLGGMNEKFTLNWLRCFKNAFIKKATGTTFVAITGDTVKNQVVPLPPLAEQKRIVAKIEELLLLVDRYAVAYEKLEQFNAKFPEDMKKSILQYAIQGKLVEQRTEEGTGEELYQQIQVYKKNLIKDGRLKKTRALEPISEAAIPFDFPQPWKVCYIDDIAFVTKLAGFEYTKYIADNLVADGIPLFKGKNVQNGKLVLSFESYIPKSISDELPRSQIAKKCLLTPYVGTIGNIAIFDGSFKAHLGSNVGKIELLNSDIQTFVLEEYVLWYLKSTYGYAELTKHKKATAQES
;
A
#
# COMPACT_ATOMS: atom_id res chain seq x y z
N MET A 1 13.02 -6.16 -8.22
CA MET A 1 12.57 -5.37 -9.41
C MET A 1 11.06 -5.50 -9.48
N THR A 2 10.31 -4.41 -9.61
CA THR A 2 8.85 -4.48 -9.74
C THR A 2 8.44 -4.95 -11.14
N PRO A 3 7.22 -5.47 -11.32
CA PRO A 3 6.71 -5.85 -12.64
C PRO A 3 6.76 -4.70 -13.66
N GLU A 4 6.48 -3.48 -13.23
CA GLU A 4 6.53 -2.27 -14.08
C GLU A 4 7.97 -1.95 -14.52
N GLN A 5 8.95 -2.10 -13.62
CA GLN A 5 10.36 -1.92 -13.96
C GLN A 5 10.82 -2.99 -14.96
N LEU A 6 10.33 -4.22 -14.84
CA LEU A 6 10.64 -5.29 -15.78
C LEU A 6 10.02 -5.03 -17.15
N LYS A 7 8.74 -4.59 -17.21
CA LYS A 7 8.11 -4.15 -18.47
C LYS A 7 8.90 -3.02 -19.14
N ALA A 8 9.31 -2.01 -18.37
CA ALA A 8 10.12 -0.90 -18.88
C ALA A 8 11.49 -1.36 -19.42
N SER A 9 12.14 -2.30 -18.73
CA SER A 9 13.42 -2.87 -19.20
C SER A 9 13.27 -3.63 -20.50
N ILE A 10 12.23 -4.46 -20.66
CA ILE A 10 11.94 -5.19 -21.90
C ILE A 10 11.79 -4.21 -23.07
N LEU A 11 11.00 -3.16 -22.90
CA LEU A 11 10.81 -2.14 -23.93
C LEU A 11 12.10 -1.38 -24.23
N GLN A 12 12.92 -1.08 -23.22
CA GLN A 12 14.22 -0.43 -23.41
C GLN A 12 15.20 -1.30 -24.22
N TYR A 13 15.25 -2.62 -23.93
CA TYR A 13 16.06 -3.55 -24.72
C TYR A 13 15.53 -3.65 -26.16
N ALA A 14 14.23 -3.62 -26.36
CA ALA A 14 13.60 -3.65 -27.69
C ALA A 14 14.02 -2.48 -28.56
N ILE A 15 13.99 -1.24 -28.03
CA ILE A 15 14.36 -0.05 -28.84
C ILE A 15 15.87 0.10 -29.06
N GLN A 16 16.69 -0.63 -28.30
CA GLN A 16 18.14 -0.68 -28.50
C GLN A 16 18.59 -1.80 -29.42
N GLY A 17 17.67 -2.59 -29.99
CA GLY A 17 17.99 -3.74 -30.84
C GLY A 17 18.65 -4.92 -30.09
N LYS A 18 18.46 -4.98 -28.75
CA LYS A 18 19.06 -6.02 -27.88
C LYS A 18 18.08 -7.13 -27.47
N LEU A 19 16.82 -7.04 -27.91
CA LEU A 19 15.78 -7.98 -27.49
C LEU A 19 15.74 -9.23 -28.34
N VAL A 20 16.11 -9.13 -29.62
CA VAL A 20 16.15 -10.21 -30.59
C VAL A 20 17.51 -10.21 -31.29
N GLU A 21 17.89 -11.37 -31.82
CA GLU A 21 19.13 -11.53 -32.59
C GLU A 21 19.07 -10.75 -33.91
N GLN A 22 20.16 -10.13 -34.32
CA GLN A 22 20.29 -9.44 -35.60
C GLN A 22 20.42 -10.45 -36.74
N ARG A 23 19.69 -10.27 -37.83
CA ARG A 23 19.68 -11.16 -39.00
C ARG A 23 19.95 -10.41 -40.29
N PRO A 24 21.11 -10.58 -40.89
CA PRO A 24 21.49 -9.84 -42.12
C PRO A 24 20.51 -10.06 -43.29
N GLU A 25 19.88 -11.23 -43.37
CA GLU A 25 18.91 -11.59 -44.42
C GLU A 25 17.59 -10.83 -44.32
N GLU A 26 17.33 -10.14 -43.23
CA GLU A 26 16.09 -9.37 -43.04
C GLU A 26 16.19 -7.94 -43.63
N GLY A 27 17.34 -7.58 -44.23
CA GLY A 27 17.60 -6.28 -44.80
C GLY A 27 18.01 -5.22 -43.76
N THR A 28 17.89 -3.97 -44.10
CA THR A 28 18.35 -2.84 -43.29
C THR A 28 17.25 -1.81 -43.04
N GLY A 29 17.40 -1.03 -41.98
CA GLY A 29 16.55 0.16 -41.71
C GLY A 29 16.70 1.25 -42.78
N GLU A 30 17.88 1.30 -43.48
CA GLU A 30 18.07 2.21 -44.62
C GLU A 30 17.17 1.81 -45.80
N GLU A 31 17.12 0.53 -46.14
CA GLU A 31 16.25 0.02 -47.23
C GLU A 31 14.78 0.29 -46.93
N LEU A 32 14.33 0.01 -45.70
CA LEU A 32 12.97 0.35 -45.27
C LEU A 32 12.70 1.85 -45.33
N TYR A 33 13.67 2.67 -44.92
CA TYR A 33 13.53 4.13 -44.99
C TYR A 33 13.31 4.60 -46.43
N GLN A 34 14.06 4.07 -47.39
CA GLN A 34 13.91 4.42 -48.81
C GLN A 34 12.55 4.00 -49.36
N GLN A 35 12.06 2.80 -49.00
CA GLN A 35 10.69 2.33 -49.35
C GLN A 35 9.64 3.30 -48.79
N ILE A 36 9.74 3.71 -47.52
CA ILE A 36 8.85 4.68 -46.89
C ILE A 36 8.87 6.02 -47.63
N GLN A 37 10.07 6.53 -48.04
CA GLN A 37 10.16 7.78 -48.77
C GLN A 37 9.50 7.68 -50.16
N ALA A 38 9.65 6.57 -50.87
CA ALA A 38 8.98 6.33 -52.16
C ALA A 38 7.45 6.29 -52.01
N GLU A 39 6.93 5.55 -51.01
CA GLU A 39 5.52 5.54 -50.68
C GLU A 39 4.98 6.93 -50.34
N ARG A 40 5.71 7.68 -49.51
CA ARG A 40 5.34 9.04 -49.13
C ARG A 40 5.25 9.96 -50.30
N GLN A 41 6.19 9.89 -51.24
CA GLN A 41 6.14 10.70 -52.47
C GLN A 41 4.94 10.36 -53.30
N ARG A 42 4.57 9.06 -53.49
CA ARG A 42 3.37 8.60 -54.17
C ARG A 42 2.12 9.20 -53.52
N LEU A 43 1.99 9.09 -52.18
CA LEU A 43 0.84 9.59 -51.42
C LEU A 43 0.70 11.12 -51.55
N ILE A 44 1.81 11.85 -51.66
CA ILE A 44 1.81 13.30 -51.91
C ILE A 44 1.30 13.61 -53.32
N GLN A 45 1.78 12.89 -54.33
CA GLN A 45 1.30 13.02 -55.71
C GLN A 45 -0.20 12.71 -55.88
N GLU A 46 -0.67 11.69 -55.15
CA GLU A 46 -2.08 11.31 -55.06
C GLU A 46 -2.92 12.29 -54.19
N LYS A 47 -2.32 13.33 -53.64
CA LYS A 47 -2.95 14.31 -52.71
C LYS A 47 -3.55 13.70 -51.44
N LYS A 48 -3.15 12.48 -51.09
CA LYS A 48 -3.58 11.81 -49.84
C LYS A 48 -2.92 12.36 -48.60
N ILE A 49 -1.66 12.81 -48.73
CA ILE A 49 -0.92 13.50 -47.66
C ILE A 49 -0.35 14.82 -48.15
N LYS A 50 -0.16 15.78 -47.22
CA LYS A 50 0.41 17.10 -47.56
C LYS A 50 1.93 17.02 -47.56
N LYS A 51 2.56 17.67 -48.53
CA LYS A 51 4.01 17.89 -48.56
C LYS A 51 4.42 18.75 -47.34
N GLY A 52 5.20 18.18 -46.43
CA GLY A 52 5.76 18.91 -45.29
C GLY A 52 7.07 19.64 -45.63
N LYS A 53 7.54 20.50 -44.72
CA LYS A 53 8.91 21.04 -44.81
C LYS A 53 9.90 19.93 -44.49
N PRO A 54 11.09 19.90 -45.12
CA PRO A 54 12.17 19.02 -44.75
C PRO A 54 12.50 19.18 -43.26
N LEU A 55 12.76 18.07 -42.56
CA LEU A 55 13.22 18.09 -41.18
C LEU A 55 14.76 18.22 -41.15
N ALA A 56 15.29 18.84 -40.11
CA ALA A 56 16.73 19.02 -39.95
C ALA A 56 17.43 17.63 -39.83
N GLU A 57 18.68 17.58 -40.25
CA GLU A 57 19.54 16.41 -40.00
C GLU A 57 19.66 16.13 -38.50
N ILE A 58 19.97 14.87 -38.15
CA ILE A 58 20.14 14.46 -36.77
C ILE A 58 21.59 14.74 -36.38
N SER A 59 21.78 15.50 -35.31
CA SER A 59 23.12 15.73 -34.76
C SER A 59 23.49 14.62 -33.75
N GLU A 60 24.77 14.40 -33.52
CA GLU A 60 25.26 13.33 -32.62
C GLU A 60 24.73 13.46 -31.18
N ASP A 61 24.56 14.69 -30.70
CA ASP A 61 24.02 14.97 -29.35
C ASP A 61 22.51 14.66 -29.19
N GLU A 62 21.79 14.49 -30.30
CA GLU A 62 20.40 14.05 -30.30
C GLU A 62 20.23 12.51 -30.19
N ILE A 63 21.34 11.74 -30.39
CA ILE A 63 21.31 10.27 -30.35
C ILE A 63 21.40 9.79 -28.91
N PRO A 64 20.36 9.14 -28.36
CA PRO A 64 20.32 8.82 -26.93
C PRO A 64 21.07 7.54 -26.55
N PHE A 65 21.36 6.63 -27.49
CA PHE A 65 22.03 5.35 -27.29
C PHE A 65 22.49 4.72 -28.62
N ASP A 66 23.34 3.72 -28.53
CA ASP A 66 23.79 2.96 -29.71
C ASP A 66 22.73 1.96 -30.18
N ILE A 67 22.66 1.76 -31.51
CA ILE A 67 21.77 0.80 -32.18
C ILE A 67 22.57 -0.13 -33.07
N PRO A 68 22.04 -1.32 -33.47
CA PRO A 68 22.66 -2.19 -34.45
C PRO A 68 22.98 -1.49 -35.77
N GLU A 69 24.05 -1.89 -36.45
CA GLU A 69 24.44 -1.34 -37.75
C GLU A 69 23.38 -1.50 -38.84
N SER A 70 22.55 -2.54 -38.74
CA SER A 70 21.41 -2.76 -39.63
C SER A 70 20.28 -1.76 -39.43
N TRP A 71 20.25 -1.00 -38.32
CA TRP A 71 19.21 -0.01 -38.04
C TRP A 71 19.59 1.38 -38.50
N LYS A 72 18.59 2.25 -38.66
CA LYS A 72 18.81 3.66 -39.06
C LYS A 72 18.18 4.62 -38.06
N TRP A 73 18.92 5.63 -37.61
CA TRP A 73 18.34 6.77 -36.91
C TRP A 73 17.56 7.65 -37.90
N THR A 74 16.34 8.04 -37.52
CA THR A 74 15.50 8.96 -38.34
C THR A 74 14.60 9.79 -37.43
N ARG A 75 13.91 10.77 -38.00
CA ARG A 75 12.90 11.54 -37.32
C ARG A 75 11.51 10.89 -37.53
N LEU A 76 10.68 10.89 -36.49
CA LEU A 76 9.34 10.29 -36.51
C LEU A 76 8.50 10.84 -37.68
N GLY A 77 8.58 12.15 -37.94
CA GLY A 77 7.88 12.78 -39.06
C GLY A 77 8.35 12.32 -40.46
N ASN A 78 9.48 11.62 -40.61
CA ASN A 78 9.93 11.09 -41.90
C ASN A 78 9.28 9.73 -42.21
N ILE A 79 8.88 8.98 -41.23
CA ILE A 79 8.41 7.58 -41.37
C ILE A 79 6.93 7.39 -40.99
N PHE A 80 6.27 8.42 -40.45
CA PHE A 80 4.84 8.42 -40.15
C PHE A 80 4.13 9.59 -40.83
N ASN A 81 2.87 9.40 -41.20
CA ASN A 81 1.97 10.49 -41.46
C ASN A 81 1.29 10.90 -40.15
N LEU A 82 1.57 12.11 -39.67
CA LEU A 82 1.10 12.63 -38.40
C LEU A 82 -0.09 13.57 -38.59
N ILE A 83 -1.22 13.21 -37.99
CA ILE A 83 -2.47 13.98 -38.09
C ILE A 83 -2.82 14.52 -36.72
N MET A 84 -2.58 15.79 -36.48
CA MET A 84 -3.01 16.46 -35.24
C MET A 84 -4.52 16.57 -35.20
N GLY A 85 -5.12 16.08 -34.13
CA GLY A 85 -6.56 16.11 -33.91
C GLY A 85 -7.10 17.53 -33.77
N GLN A 86 -8.34 17.71 -34.16
CA GLN A 86 -9.09 18.95 -34.05
C GLN A 86 -10.48 18.68 -33.52
N SER A 87 -10.84 19.33 -32.42
CA SER A 87 -12.15 19.16 -31.83
C SER A 87 -13.23 19.72 -32.75
N PRO A 88 -14.33 18.98 -32.96
CA PRO A 88 -15.52 19.52 -33.63
C PRO A 88 -16.15 20.67 -32.80
N ASP A 89 -17.07 21.40 -33.40
CA ASP A 89 -17.86 22.37 -32.65
C ASP A 89 -18.63 21.70 -31.52
N GLY A 90 -18.63 22.27 -30.33
CA GLY A 90 -19.30 21.69 -29.16
C GLY A 90 -20.79 21.40 -29.37
N LYS A 91 -21.46 22.20 -30.21
CA LYS A 91 -22.87 22.00 -30.60
C LYS A 91 -23.09 20.72 -31.45
N SER A 92 -22.05 20.23 -32.13
CA SER A 92 -22.11 19.00 -32.95
C SER A 92 -21.72 17.75 -32.18
N VAL A 93 -21.38 17.86 -30.90
CA VAL A 93 -21.01 16.74 -30.02
C VAL A 93 -22.20 16.38 -29.16
N SER A 94 -22.59 15.13 -29.16
CA SER A 94 -23.71 14.58 -28.41
C SER A 94 -23.43 13.13 -27.99
N GLU A 95 -24.33 12.52 -27.26
CA GLU A 95 -24.31 11.07 -26.96
C GLU A 95 -25.26 10.30 -27.88
N SER A 96 -25.62 10.85 -29.03
CA SER A 96 -26.45 10.19 -30.02
C SER A 96 -25.69 9.04 -30.74
N PRO A 97 -26.28 7.86 -30.91
CA PRO A 97 -25.64 6.73 -31.60
C PRO A 97 -25.40 6.97 -33.10
N ASP A 98 -26.05 7.99 -33.70
CA ASP A 98 -26.03 8.22 -35.17
C ASP A 98 -24.79 8.98 -35.64
N GLY A 99 -23.95 9.47 -34.73
CA GLY A 99 -22.73 10.22 -35.04
C GLY A 99 -21.47 9.35 -35.08
N MET A 100 -20.37 9.92 -35.63
CA MET A 100 -19.05 9.28 -35.55
C MET A 100 -18.52 9.41 -34.11
N GLU A 101 -18.03 8.31 -33.54
CA GLU A 101 -17.42 8.27 -32.22
C GLU A 101 -16.31 9.33 -32.08
N PHE A 102 -16.32 10.08 -31.00
CA PHE A 102 -15.42 11.21 -30.76
C PHE A 102 -14.58 11.01 -29.50
N HIS A 103 -13.27 11.21 -29.63
CA HIS A 103 -12.30 11.14 -28.53
C HIS A 103 -11.51 12.45 -28.43
N GLN A 104 -11.69 13.16 -27.32
CA GLN A 104 -10.95 14.39 -27.03
C GLN A 104 -9.51 14.11 -26.53
N GLY A 105 -9.31 12.99 -25.84
CA GLY A 105 -8.05 12.59 -25.21
C GLY A 105 -8.12 11.16 -24.68
N LYS A 106 -7.32 10.85 -23.65
CA LYS A 106 -7.06 9.48 -23.17
C LYS A 106 -8.18 8.82 -22.35
N VAL A 107 -9.30 9.45 -22.08
CA VAL A 107 -10.29 8.98 -21.08
C VAL A 107 -10.70 7.51 -21.28
N TYR A 108 -10.78 7.09 -22.54
CA TYR A 108 -11.15 5.74 -22.91
C TYR A 108 -9.98 4.88 -23.42
N PHE A 109 -8.73 5.26 -23.10
CA PHE A 109 -7.57 4.44 -23.43
C PHE A 109 -7.56 3.19 -22.54
N GLY A 110 -7.48 2.02 -23.17
CA GLY A 110 -7.26 0.74 -22.51
C GLY A 110 -5.76 0.40 -22.41
N GLU A 111 -5.45 -0.88 -22.29
CA GLU A 111 -4.05 -1.33 -22.25
C GLU A 111 -3.37 -1.07 -23.62
N ASP A 112 -3.86 -1.65 -24.70
CA ASP A 112 -3.35 -1.46 -26.05
C ASP A 112 -4.36 -0.78 -26.96
N TYR A 113 -5.65 -1.05 -26.81
CA TYR A 113 -6.72 -0.59 -27.68
C TYR A 113 -7.66 0.38 -26.97
N ILE A 114 -8.13 1.37 -27.75
CA ILE A 114 -9.07 2.36 -27.25
C ILE A 114 -10.46 1.77 -27.03
N GLY A 115 -11.02 2.00 -25.84
CA GLY A 115 -12.40 1.68 -25.50
C GLY A 115 -13.39 2.60 -26.21
N LYS A 116 -14.70 2.33 -26.09
CA LYS A 116 -15.77 3.14 -26.69
C LYS A 116 -15.97 4.44 -25.91
N SER A 117 -16.14 5.54 -26.64
CA SER A 117 -16.62 6.82 -26.09
C SER A 117 -18.15 6.90 -26.26
N PRO A 118 -18.89 7.38 -25.27
CA PRO A 118 -20.30 7.72 -25.46
C PRO A 118 -20.49 8.97 -26.32
N GLN A 119 -19.45 9.79 -26.47
CA GLN A 119 -19.52 11.00 -27.26
C GLN A 119 -19.38 10.71 -28.76
N THR A 120 -20.23 11.31 -29.55
CA THR A 120 -20.26 11.23 -31.02
C THR A 120 -20.34 12.62 -31.62
N THR A 121 -20.05 12.75 -32.92
CA THR A 121 -20.20 14.00 -33.67
C THR A 121 -20.70 13.76 -35.08
N ASN A 122 -21.58 14.65 -35.55
CA ASN A 122 -22.05 14.69 -36.91
C ASN A 122 -21.18 15.56 -37.86
N ALA A 123 -20.17 16.25 -37.26
CA ALA A 123 -19.28 17.13 -38.01
C ALA A 123 -17.81 16.80 -37.71
N PRO A 124 -17.30 15.58 -38.01
CA PRO A 124 -15.95 15.16 -37.71
C PRO A 124 -14.92 16.03 -38.46
N GLN A 125 -13.92 16.56 -37.74
CA GLN A 125 -12.89 17.42 -38.31
C GLN A 125 -11.62 16.64 -38.70
N LYS A 126 -11.19 15.72 -37.86
CA LYS A 126 -10.04 14.83 -38.07
C LYS A 126 -10.45 13.40 -37.71
N ILE A 127 -10.18 12.51 -38.62
CA ILE A 127 -10.56 11.10 -38.51
C ILE A 127 -9.29 10.28 -38.42
N ALA A 128 -9.26 9.37 -37.45
CA ALA A 128 -8.28 8.29 -37.35
C ALA A 128 -8.87 7.03 -38.00
N GLU A 129 -8.09 6.39 -38.84
CA GLU A 129 -8.48 5.14 -39.52
C GLU A 129 -8.17 3.92 -38.62
N PRO A 130 -8.79 2.76 -38.83
CA PRO A 130 -8.46 1.55 -38.11
C PRO A 130 -6.96 1.21 -38.19
N ASN A 131 -6.43 0.62 -37.12
CA ASN A 131 -5.02 0.22 -36.96
C ASN A 131 -4.00 1.37 -36.95
N SER A 132 -4.43 2.59 -36.71
CA SER A 132 -3.51 3.68 -36.41
C SER A 132 -3.28 3.84 -34.90
N VAL A 133 -2.18 4.51 -34.55
CA VAL A 133 -1.77 4.72 -33.15
C VAL A 133 -2.07 6.14 -32.73
N LEU A 134 -2.86 6.30 -31.69
CA LEU A 134 -3.24 7.57 -31.12
C LEU A 134 -2.26 7.97 -30.00
N LEU A 135 -1.60 9.12 -30.15
CA LEU A 135 -0.69 9.68 -29.18
C LEU A 135 -1.34 10.86 -28.44
N CYS A 136 -1.37 10.85 -27.13
CA CYS A 136 -1.78 11.99 -26.33
C CYS A 136 -0.73 13.10 -26.40
N VAL A 137 -1.13 14.25 -26.95
CA VAL A 137 -0.29 15.45 -27.08
C VAL A 137 -0.59 16.51 -26.03
N ARG A 138 -1.58 16.29 -25.17
CA ARG A 138 -1.92 17.11 -24.00
C ARG A 138 -1.88 16.24 -22.73
N ALA A 139 -1.79 16.89 -21.59
CA ALA A 139 -1.64 16.20 -20.31
C ALA A 139 -2.71 15.10 -20.10
N PRO A 140 -2.28 13.88 -19.76
CA PRO A 140 -0.90 13.40 -19.66
C PRO A 140 -0.29 13.07 -21.03
N VAL A 141 0.80 13.76 -21.36
CA VAL A 141 1.51 13.64 -22.65
C VAL A 141 2.18 12.26 -22.78
N GLY A 142 2.24 11.75 -24.02
CA GLY A 142 3.02 10.57 -24.36
C GLY A 142 2.32 9.21 -24.09
N ILE A 143 1.04 9.22 -23.70
CA ILE A 143 0.24 7.98 -23.61
C ILE A 143 -0.27 7.64 -25.01
N VAL A 144 -0.24 6.36 -25.35
CA VAL A 144 -0.60 5.84 -26.68
C VAL A 144 -1.57 4.69 -26.61
N ASN A 145 -2.41 4.57 -27.64
CA ASN A 145 -3.34 3.46 -27.83
C ASN A 145 -3.60 3.22 -29.33
N ILE A 146 -4.03 2.02 -29.69
CA ILE A 146 -4.42 1.68 -31.05
C ILE A 146 -5.93 1.86 -31.21
N THR A 147 -6.39 2.40 -32.34
CA THR A 147 -7.78 2.33 -32.72
C THR A 147 -8.02 1.20 -33.71
N ASN A 148 -9.03 0.36 -33.45
CA ASN A 148 -9.47 -0.73 -34.36
C ASN A 148 -10.66 -0.32 -35.23
N ARG A 149 -11.06 0.94 -35.18
CA ARG A 149 -12.22 1.49 -35.90
C ARG A 149 -12.01 2.96 -36.26
N LYS A 150 -12.80 3.44 -37.21
CA LYS A 150 -12.85 4.86 -37.54
C LYS A 150 -13.41 5.68 -36.39
N LEU A 151 -12.72 6.76 -36.02
CA LEU A 151 -13.20 7.69 -34.99
C LEU A 151 -12.69 9.11 -35.22
N CYS A 152 -13.42 10.07 -34.72
CA CYS A 152 -13.01 11.48 -34.73
C CYS A 152 -12.07 11.76 -33.55
N ILE A 153 -10.94 12.43 -33.82
CA ILE A 153 -9.94 12.79 -32.81
C ILE A 153 -9.93 14.29 -32.54
N GLY A 154 -10.02 14.63 -31.25
CA GLY A 154 -9.93 16.00 -30.76
C GLY A 154 -8.48 16.48 -30.55
N ARG A 155 -8.35 17.74 -30.21
CA ARG A 155 -7.06 18.47 -30.07
C ARG A 155 -6.11 17.90 -28.99
N GLY A 156 -6.53 16.92 -28.20
CA GLY A 156 -5.69 16.21 -27.22
C GLY A 156 -4.93 15.04 -27.81
N LEU A 157 -5.22 14.65 -29.04
CA LEU A 157 -4.67 13.47 -29.71
C LEU A 157 -3.93 13.82 -31.00
N CYS A 158 -2.93 13.04 -31.33
CA CYS A 158 -2.29 12.97 -32.62
C CYS A 158 -2.41 11.54 -33.16
N ASP A 159 -2.91 11.37 -34.37
CA ASP A 159 -2.90 10.10 -35.05
C ASP A 159 -1.53 9.89 -35.73
N VAL A 160 -0.88 8.78 -35.40
CA VAL A 160 0.44 8.37 -35.88
C VAL A 160 0.21 7.21 -36.85
N VAL A 161 0.08 7.53 -38.13
CA VAL A 161 -0.20 6.55 -39.19
C VAL A 161 1.09 5.98 -39.72
N PRO A 162 1.36 4.66 -39.54
CA PRO A 162 2.57 4.02 -40.05
C PRO A 162 2.62 4.03 -41.59
N LEU A 163 3.83 4.24 -42.16
CA LEU A 163 4.13 4.07 -43.59
C LEU A 163 5.03 2.85 -43.78
N GLY A 164 5.19 2.38 -45.02
CA GLY A 164 6.06 1.25 -45.33
C GLY A 164 5.62 -0.11 -44.76
N GLY A 165 4.36 -0.25 -44.40
CA GLY A 165 3.83 -1.51 -43.86
C GLY A 165 4.28 -1.80 -42.42
N MET A 166 4.75 -0.78 -41.67
CA MET A 166 5.10 -0.96 -40.25
C MET A 166 3.89 -1.39 -39.42
N ASN A 167 4.12 -2.29 -38.48
CA ASN A 167 3.07 -2.84 -37.62
C ASN A 167 2.63 -1.85 -36.54
N GLU A 168 1.33 -1.78 -36.28
CA GLU A 168 0.73 -0.89 -35.27
C GLU A 168 1.17 -1.21 -33.85
N LYS A 169 1.34 -2.49 -33.49
CA LYS A 169 1.83 -2.90 -32.16
C LYS A 169 3.30 -2.55 -31.96
N PHE A 170 4.12 -2.66 -33.03
CA PHE A 170 5.49 -2.17 -32.98
C PHE A 170 5.50 -0.67 -32.70
N THR A 171 4.71 0.09 -33.47
CA THR A 171 4.57 1.54 -33.30
C THR A 171 4.09 1.91 -31.89
N LEU A 172 3.10 1.19 -31.35
CA LEU A 172 2.58 1.38 -30.00
C LEU A 172 3.68 1.22 -28.94
N ASN A 173 4.35 0.05 -28.94
CA ASN A 173 5.39 -0.27 -27.96
C ASN A 173 6.59 0.68 -28.08
N TRP A 174 6.92 1.03 -29.30
CA TRP A 174 8.00 1.97 -29.60
C TRP A 174 7.72 3.37 -29.06
N LEU A 175 6.54 3.92 -29.31
CA LEU A 175 6.13 5.22 -28.76
C LEU A 175 6.04 5.23 -27.25
N ARG A 176 5.68 4.10 -26.61
CA ARG A 176 5.73 3.95 -25.15
C ARG A 176 7.11 4.20 -24.56
N CYS A 177 8.17 3.78 -25.26
CA CYS A 177 9.56 4.03 -24.84
C CYS A 177 9.92 5.52 -24.84
N PHE A 178 9.33 6.30 -25.75
CA PHE A 178 9.60 7.74 -25.86
C PHE A 178 8.70 8.62 -25.00
N LYS A 179 7.81 8.06 -24.19
CA LYS A 179 6.91 8.81 -23.31
C LYS A 179 7.67 9.86 -22.48
N ASN A 180 8.75 9.49 -21.84
CA ASN A 180 9.55 10.40 -21.00
C ASN A 180 10.24 11.49 -21.85
N ALA A 181 10.66 11.19 -23.08
CA ALA A 181 11.21 12.18 -24.00
C ALA A 181 10.16 13.21 -24.41
N PHE A 182 8.93 12.80 -24.67
CA PHE A 182 7.80 13.70 -24.92
C PHE A 182 7.47 14.57 -23.71
N ILE A 183 7.43 13.99 -22.51
CA ILE A 183 7.16 14.72 -21.27
C ILE A 183 8.23 15.81 -21.04
N LYS A 184 9.51 15.50 -21.24
CA LYS A 184 10.61 16.48 -21.09
C LYS A 184 10.52 17.64 -22.10
N LYS A 185 9.97 17.41 -23.29
CA LYS A 185 9.79 18.43 -24.35
C LYS A 185 8.44 19.15 -24.24
N ALA A 186 7.59 18.77 -23.31
CA ALA A 186 6.29 19.40 -23.13
C ALA A 186 6.45 20.77 -22.48
N THR A 187 5.63 21.72 -22.94
CA THR A 187 5.62 23.11 -22.46
C THR A 187 4.26 23.48 -21.90
N GLY A 188 4.22 24.52 -21.08
CA GLY A 188 3.02 25.06 -20.46
C GLY A 188 2.94 24.73 -18.96
N THR A 189 2.54 25.70 -18.15
CA THR A 189 2.39 25.58 -16.70
C THR A 189 1.03 25.01 -16.30
N THR A 190 -0.04 25.52 -16.91
CA THR A 190 -1.43 25.11 -16.61
C THR A 190 -1.92 24.02 -17.58
N PHE A 191 -1.49 24.07 -18.84
CA PHE A 191 -1.88 23.11 -19.89
C PHE A 191 -0.63 22.52 -20.55
N VAL A 192 -0.07 21.52 -19.94
CA VAL A 192 1.12 20.81 -20.46
C VAL A 192 0.77 20.14 -21.80
N ALA A 193 1.49 20.49 -22.86
CA ALA A 193 1.26 19.97 -24.20
C ALA A 193 2.54 19.90 -25.03
N ILE A 194 2.52 19.07 -26.08
CA ILE A 194 3.52 19.04 -27.14
C ILE A 194 2.88 19.44 -28.47
N THR A 195 3.69 20.06 -29.32
CA THR A 195 3.27 20.48 -30.65
C THR A 195 3.45 19.37 -31.69
N GLY A 196 2.79 19.51 -32.85
CA GLY A 196 3.05 18.62 -33.98
C GLY A 196 4.50 18.61 -34.44
N ASP A 197 5.19 19.75 -34.33
CA ASP A 197 6.61 19.83 -34.67
C ASP A 197 7.50 19.10 -33.62
N THR A 198 7.13 19.14 -32.35
CA THR A 198 7.80 18.32 -31.31
C THR A 198 7.69 16.83 -31.63
N VAL A 199 6.50 16.35 -32.04
CA VAL A 199 6.29 14.96 -32.42
C VAL A 199 7.07 14.61 -33.70
N LYS A 200 7.02 15.43 -34.74
CA LYS A 200 7.76 15.20 -35.99
C LYS A 200 9.27 15.10 -35.81
N ASN A 201 9.83 15.97 -34.96
CA ASN A 201 11.27 16.08 -34.73
C ASN A 201 11.79 15.01 -33.70
N GLN A 202 10.94 14.17 -33.12
CA GLN A 202 11.41 13.12 -32.23
C GLN A 202 12.32 12.15 -33.00
N VAL A 203 13.56 12.02 -32.54
CA VAL A 203 14.54 11.09 -33.11
C VAL A 203 14.22 9.67 -32.62
N VAL A 204 14.22 8.73 -33.55
CA VAL A 204 13.77 7.36 -33.34
C VAL A 204 14.63 6.37 -34.18
N PRO A 205 14.92 5.16 -33.68
CA PRO A 205 15.63 4.13 -34.42
C PRO A 205 14.66 3.37 -35.32
N LEU A 206 15.03 3.01 -36.51
CA LEU A 206 14.23 2.28 -37.49
C LEU A 206 14.88 0.92 -37.80
N PRO A 207 14.34 -0.21 -37.27
CA PRO A 207 14.77 -1.56 -37.63
C PRO A 207 14.18 -2.02 -38.96
N PRO A 208 14.75 -3.07 -39.58
CA PRO A 208 14.14 -3.76 -40.71
C PRO A 208 12.72 -4.25 -40.39
N LEU A 209 11.83 -4.31 -41.39
CA LEU A 209 10.41 -4.66 -41.18
C LEU A 209 10.22 -6.08 -40.60
N ALA A 210 11.02 -7.04 -41.03
CA ALA A 210 10.96 -8.41 -40.51
C ALA A 210 11.37 -8.48 -39.03
N GLU A 211 12.41 -7.72 -38.65
CA GLU A 211 12.86 -7.62 -37.26
C GLU A 211 11.80 -6.96 -36.35
N GLN A 212 11.08 -5.92 -36.84
CA GLN A 212 9.97 -5.31 -36.10
C GLN A 212 8.93 -6.34 -35.67
N LYS A 213 8.58 -7.30 -36.55
CA LYS A 213 7.65 -8.38 -36.25
C LYS A 213 8.17 -9.32 -35.17
N ARG A 214 9.46 -9.67 -35.22
CA ARG A 214 10.09 -10.53 -34.19
C ARG A 214 10.19 -9.82 -32.84
N ILE A 215 10.48 -8.51 -32.85
CA ILE A 215 10.49 -7.68 -31.64
C ILE A 215 9.11 -7.69 -30.98
N VAL A 216 8.04 -7.47 -31.76
CA VAL A 216 6.66 -7.51 -31.24
C VAL A 216 6.33 -8.88 -30.64
N ALA A 217 6.59 -9.96 -31.37
CA ALA A 217 6.33 -11.31 -30.88
C ALA A 217 7.10 -11.62 -29.58
N LYS A 218 8.38 -11.15 -29.48
CA LYS A 218 9.19 -11.35 -28.27
C LYS A 218 8.71 -10.50 -27.09
N ILE A 219 8.26 -9.27 -27.35
CA ILE A 219 7.63 -8.43 -26.30
C ILE A 219 6.38 -9.13 -25.77
N GLU A 220 5.47 -9.60 -26.64
CA GLU A 220 4.24 -10.28 -26.24
C GLU A 220 4.53 -11.55 -25.41
N GLU A 221 5.49 -12.37 -25.84
CA GLU A 221 5.94 -13.55 -25.09
C GLU A 221 6.43 -13.17 -23.68
N LEU A 222 7.30 -12.16 -23.58
CA LEU A 222 7.87 -11.75 -22.31
C LEU A 222 6.85 -11.06 -21.39
N LEU A 223 5.90 -10.30 -21.94
CA LEU A 223 4.85 -9.67 -21.13
C LEU A 223 3.97 -10.71 -20.44
N LEU A 224 3.67 -11.84 -21.09
CA LEU A 224 2.95 -12.96 -20.45
C LEU A 224 3.71 -13.52 -19.24
N LEU A 225 5.05 -13.57 -19.30
CA LEU A 225 5.88 -14.00 -18.16
C LEU A 225 5.91 -12.94 -17.06
N VAL A 226 5.93 -11.66 -17.44
CA VAL A 226 5.87 -10.55 -16.47
C VAL A 226 4.54 -10.54 -15.73
N ASP A 227 3.43 -10.82 -16.39
CA ASP A 227 2.11 -10.90 -15.74
C ASP A 227 2.05 -12.05 -14.71
N ARG A 228 2.62 -13.21 -15.05
CA ARG A 228 2.79 -14.31 -14.06
C ARG A 228 3.68 -13.91 -12.90
N TYR A 229 4.78 -13.24 -13.17
CA TYR A 229 5.68 -12.70 -12.15
C TYR A 229 4.96 -11.69 -11.26
N ALA A 230 4.12 -10.81 -11.82
CA ALA A 230 3.38 -9.80 -11.06
C ALA A 230 2.47 -10.44 -10.00
N VAL A 231 1.79 -11.54 -10.32
CA VAL A 231 0.97 -12.29 -9.36
C VAL A 231 1.81 -12.86 -8.22
N ALA A 232 2.98 -13.41 -8.53
CA ALA A 232 3.89 -13.95 -7.52
C ALA A 232 4.51 -12.84 -6.65
N TYR A 233 4.87 -11.72 -7.28
CA TYR A 233 5.41 -10.54 -6.62
C TYR A 233 4.42 -9.94 -5.62
N GLU A 234 3.16 -9.77 -6.03
CA GLU A 234 2.11 -9.25 -5.16
C GLU A 234 1.87 -10.14 -3.93
N LYS A 235 1.86 -11.48 -4.12
CA LYS A 235 1.76 -12.43 -3.00
C LYS A 235 2.94 -12.29 -2.04
N LEU A 236 4.16 -12.15 -2.57
CA LEU A 236 5.36 -11.96 -1.76
C LEU A 236 5.29 -10.68 -0.93
N GLU A 237 4.85 -9.57 -1.52
CA GLU A 237 4.66 -8.30 -0.80
C GLU A 237 3.61 -8.43 0.31
N GLN A 238 2.50 -9.13 0.06
CA GLN A 238 1.48 -9.41 1.08
C GLN A 238 2.04 -10.26 2.23
N PHE A 239 2.84 -11.29 1.93
CA PHE A 239 3.52 -12.08 2.95
C PHE A 239 4.50 -11.25 3.77
N ASN A 240 5.34 -10.46 3.10
CA ASN A 240 6.31 -9.59 3.77
C ASN A 240 5.63 -8.56 4.69
N ALA A 241 4.50 -8.00 4.27
CA ALA A 241 3.73 -7.06 5.07
C ALA A 241 3.13 -7.70 6.34
N LYS A 242 2.70 -8.96 6.29
CA LYS A 242 2.13 -9.69 7.42
C LYS A 242 3.17 -10.34 8.32
N PHE A 243 4.32 -10.71 7.77
CA PHE A 243 5.33 -11.51 8.45
C PHE A 243 5.74 -10.98 9.84
N PRO A 244 5.99 -9.65 10.05
CA PRO A 244 6.36 -9.15 11.38
C PRO A 244 5.29 -9.40 12.44
N GLU A 245 4.01 -9.26 12.10
CA GLU A 245 2.89 -9.47 13.02
C GLU A 245 2.67 -10.97 13.29
N ASP A 246 2.74 -11.80 12.27
CA ASP A 246 2.59 -13.24 12.40
C ASP A 246 3.76 -13.85 13.18
N MET A 247 4.98 -13.36 12.97
CA MET A 247 6.16 -13.74 13.74
C MET A 247 6.00 -13.39 15.23
N LYS A 248 5.55 -12.17 15.56
CA LYS A 248 5.28 -11.76 16.94
C LYS A 248 4.26 -12.69 17.61
N LYS A 249 3.15 -12.97 16.94
CA LYS A 249 2.12 -13.89 17.45
C LYS A 249 2.68 -15.28 17.69
N SER A 250 3.48 -15.79 16.76
CA SER A 250 4.13 -17.09 16.87
C SER A 250 5.09 -17.14 18.06
N ILE A 251 5.96 -16.14 18.22
CA ILE A 251 6.90 -16.05 19.35
C ILE A 251 6.13 -16.02 20.68
N LEU A 252 5.09 -15.19 20.78
CA LEU A 252 4.27 -15.14 22.00
C LEU A 252 3.56 -16.46 22.28
N GLN A 253 3.07 -17.13 21.23
CA GLN A 253 2.45 -18.44 21.39
C GLN A 253 3.44 -19.50 21.90
N TYR A 254 4.67 -19.53 21.39
CA TYR A 254 5.74 -20.40 21.89
C TYR A 254 6.13 -20.05 23.33
N ALA A 255 6.18 -18.76 23.66
CA ALA A 255 6.48 -18.31 25.02
C ALA A 255 5.45 -18.78 26.05
N ILE A 256 4.15 -18.59 25.78
CA ILE A 256 3.08 -19.00 26.73
C ILE A 256 2.89 -20.53 26.82
N GLN A 257 3.41 -21.28 25.86
CA GLN A 257 3.46 -22.74 25.90
C GLN A 257 4.73 -23.29 26.58
N GLY A 258 5.62 -22.41 27.07
CA GLY A 258 6.89 -22.81 27.67
C GLY A 258 7.90 -23.41 26.67
N LYS A 259 7.72 -23.19 25.37
CA LYS A 259 8.56 -23.76 24.30
C LYS A 259 9.64 -22.80 23.79
N LEU A 260 9.64 -21.56 24.28
CA LEU A 260 10.58 -20.53 23.82
C LEU A 260 11.97 -20.68 24.44
N VAL A 261 12.02 -21.12 25.68
CA VAL A 261 13.25 -21.35 26.45
C VAL A 261 13.27 -22.75 27.02
N GLU A 262 14.47 -23.26 27.25
CA GLU A 262 14.66 -24.56 27.90
C GLU A 262 14.19 -24.52 29.36
N GLN A 263 13.52 -25.59 29.80
CA GLN A 263 13.09 -25.72 31.20
C GLN A 263 14.25 -26.17 32.04
N ARG A 264 14.49 -25.53 33.20
CA ARG A 264 15.59 -25.81 34.11
C ARG A 264 15.07 -26.21 35.48
N THR A 265 15.47 -27.37 35.97
CA THR A 265 14.99 -27.92 37.25
C THR A 265 15.43 -27.09 38.45
N GLU A 266 16.58 -26.43 38.36
CA GLU A 266 17.12 -25.53 39.40
C GLU A 266 16.34 -24.22 39.60
N GLU A 267 15.46 -23.87 38.68
CA GLU A 267 14.62 -22.67 38.76
C GLU A 267 13.35 -22.88 39.64
N GLY A 268 13.13 -24.10 40.16
CA GLY A 268 11.97 -24.44 40.99
C GLY A 268 10.70 -24.67 40.16
N THR A 269 9.57 -24.70 40.84
CA THR A 269 8.27 -24.98 40.22
C THR A 269 7.27 -23.86 40.37
N GLY A 270 6.34 -23.75 39.43
CA GLY A 270 5.22 -22.81 39.49
C GLY A 270 4.30 -23.06 40.68
N GLU A 271 4.23 -24.32 41.18
CA GLU A 271 3.47 -24.65 42.41
C GLU A 271 4.13 -24.03 43.65
N GLU A 272 5.45 -24.14 43.77
CA GLU A 272 6.19 -23.50 44.89
C GLU A 272 6.03 -22.00 44.89
N LEU A 273 6.18 -21.37 43.73
CA LEU A 273 5.97 -19.95 43.55
C LEU A 273 4.53 -19.52 43.89
N TYR A 274 3.54 -20.30 43.43
CA TYR A 274 2.12 -20.06 43.73
C TYR A 274 1.89 -20.08 45.24
N GLN A 275 2.40 -21.07 45.96
CA GLN A 275 2.24 -21.17 47.41
C GLN A 275 2.88 -19.98 48.15
N GLN A 276 4.04 -19.51 47.72
CA GLN A 276 4.67 -18.31 48.28
C GLN A 276 3.77 -17.06 48.10
N ILE A 277 3.20 -16.88 46.92
CA ILE A 277 2.28 -15.77 46.62
C ILE A 277 1.00 -15.90 47.49
N GLN A 278 0.44 -17.12 47.68
CA GLN A 278 -0.74 -17.32 48.53
C GLN A 278 -0.45 -17.00 50.00
N VAL A 279 0.71 -17.35 50.51
CA VAL A 279 1.15 -16.96 51.87
C VAL A 279 1.22 -15.42 51.98
N TYR A 280 1.83 -14.77 51.04
CA TYR A 280 1.91 -13.29 51.01
C TYR A 280 0.52 -12.65 50.92
N LYS A 281 -0.37 -13.15 50.05
CA LYS A 281 -1.77 -12.69 49.90
C LYS A 281 -2.54 -12.81 51.21
N LYS A 282 -2.38 -13.94 51.91
CA LYS A 282 -3.00 -14.15 53.24
C LYS A 282 -2.53 -13.13 54.28
N ASN A 283 -1.22 -12.79 54.31
CA ASN A 283 -0.69 -11.80 55.22
C ASN A 283 -1.27 -10.41 54.89
N LEU A 284 -1.35 -10.00 53.62
CA LEU A 284 -1.97 -8.74 53.23
C LEU A 284 -3.43 -8.63 53.63
N ILE A 285 -4.18 -9.75 53.59
CA ILE A 285 -5.57 -9.80 54.04
C ILE A 285 -5.65 -9.68 55.55
N LYS A 286 -4.77 -10.37 56.32
CA LYS A 286 -4.68 -10.28 57.79
C LYS A 286 -4.36 -8.87 58.25
N ASP A 287 -3.48 -8.18 57.54
CA ASP A 287 -3.07 -6.81 57.85
C ASP A 287 -4.08 -5.73 57.37
N GLY A 288 -5.22 -6.18 56.80
CA GLY A 288 -6.27 -5.27 56.30
C GLY A 288 -5.88 -4.50 55.02
N ARG A 289 -4.73 -4.82 54.42
CA ARG A 289 -4.24 -4.17 53.18
C ARG A 289 -4.91 -4.68 51.92
N LEU A 290 -5.47 -5.90 51.95
CA LEU A 290 -6.21 -6.51 50.86
C LEU A 290 -7.54 -7.09 51.41
N LYS A 291 -8.64 -6.88 50.68
CA LYS A 291 -9.93 -7.49 51.02
C LYS A 291 -9.96 -8.95 50.55
N LYS A 292 -10.53 -9.84 51.37
CA LYS A 292 -10.76 -11.24 50.98
C LYS A 292 -11.77 -11.26 49.81
N THR A 293 -11.37 -11.85 48.71
CA THR A 293 -12.25 -12.11 47.54
C THR A 293 -12.96 -13.47 47.71
N ARG A 294 -14.03 -13.68 46.94
CA ARG A 294 -14.70 -14.98 46.87
C ARG A 294 -13.74 -15.95 46.17
N ALA A 295 -13.68 -17.18 46.69
CA ALA A 295 -12.91 -18.24 46.03
C ALA A 295 -13.50 -18.52 44.64
N LEU A 296 -12.62 -18.61 43.67
CA LEU A 296 -12.98 -19.03 42.31
C LEU A 296 -13.07 -20.54 42.24
N GLU A 297 -13.87 -21.07 41.31
CA GLU A 297 -13.92 -22.50 41.02
C GLU A 297 -12.58 -22.98 40.50
N PRO A 298 -12.17 -24.23 40.84
CA PRO A 298 -10.93 -24.76 40.28
C PRO A 298 -10.92 -24.73 38.74
N ILE A 299 -9.75 -24.44 38.17
CA ILE A 299 -9.59 -24.45 36.71
C ILE A 299 -9.67 -25.91 36.23
N SER A 300 -10.67 -26.22 35.39
CA SER A 300 -10.82 -27.56 34.82
C SER A 300 -9.77 -27.78 33.71
N GLU A 301 -9.35 -29.05 33.53
CA GLU A 301 -8.44 -29.40 32.42
C GLU A 301 -8.98 -28.98 31.04
N ALA A 302 -10.31 -29.06 30.86
CA ALA A 302 -10.96 -28.64 29.63
C ALA A 302 -10.88 -27.10 29.35
N ALA A 303 -10.59 -26.31 30.39
CA ALA A 303 -10.41 -24.87 30.24
C ALA A 303 -8.97 -24.48 29.83
N ILE A 304 -8.06 -25.46 29.81
CA ILE A 304 -6.67 -25.30 29.47
C ILE A 304 -6.52 -25.57 27.96
N PRO A 305 -6.13 -24.61 27.13
CA PRO A 305 -6.22 -24.73 25.67
C PRO A 305 -5.04 -25.44 25.00
N PHE A 306 -3.96 -25.72 25.75
CA PHE A 306 -2.75 -26.36 25.26
C PHE A 306 -1.93 -26.95 26.41
N ASP A 307 -1.05 -27.90 26.10
CA ASP A 307 -0.11 -28.46 27.06
C ASP A 307 1.01 -27.47 27.38
N PHE A 308 1.41 -27.40 28.63
CA PHE A 308 2.58 -26.65 29.09
C PHE A 308 3.53 -27.52 29.90
N PRO A 309 4.77 -27.03 30.14
CA PRO A 309 5.76 -27.80 30.88
C PRO A 309 5.25 -28.22 32.27
N GLN A 310 5.61 -29.40 32.69
CA GLN A 310 5.22 -29.96 33.98
C GLN A 310 5.53 -29.06 35.19
N PRO A 311 6.65 -28.32 35.24
CA PRO A 311 6.94 -27.43 36.36
C PRO A 311 6.07 -26.18 36.40
N TRP A 312 5.26 -25.88 35.37
CA TRP A 312 4.41 -24.71 35.36
C TRP A 312 3.09 -24.91 36.11
N LYS A 313 2.53 -23.83 36.65
CA LYS A 313 1.25 -23.78 37.33
C LYS A 313 0.27 -22.85 36.60
N VAL A 314 -0.92 -23.36 36.30
CA VAL A 314 -2.03 -22.54 35.82
C VAL A 314 -2.78 -21.94 36.99
N CYS A 315 -3.03 -20.66 36.98
CA CYS A 315 -3.75 -19.96 38.04
C CYS A 315 -4.55 -18.79 37.47
N TYR A 316 -5.49 -18.29 38.24
CA TYR A 316 -6.21 -17.04 37.88
C TYR A 316 -5.32 -15.82 38.12
N ILE A 317 -5.55 -14.76 37.34
CA ILE A 317 -4.89 -13.45 37.59
C ILE A 317 -5.21 -12.96 39.01
N ASP A 318 -6.42 -13.18 39.50
CA ASP A 318 -6.81 -12.81 40.88
C ASP A 318 -5.97 -13.52 41.95
N ASP A 319 -5.38 -14.69 41.67
CA ASP A 319 -4.50 -15.38 42.60
C ASP A 319 -3.16 -14.67 42.78
N ILE A 320 -2.69 -13.97 41.79
CA ILE A 320 -1.34 -13.35 41.72
C ILE A 320 -1.37 -11.84 41.68
N ALA A 321 -2.55 -11.23 41.58
CA ALA A 321 -2.69 -9.77 41.44
C ALA A 321 -3.91 -9.21 42.19
N PHE A 322 -3.85 -7.94 42.53
CA PHE A 322 -5.00 -7.14 42.92
C PHE A 322 -5.57 -6.47 41.67
N VAL A 323 -6.77 -6.91 41.27
CA VAL A 323 -7.45 -6.36 40.11
C VAL A 323 -8.59 -5.44 40.58
N THR A 324 -8.60 -4.21 40.11
CA THR A 324 -9.64 -3.25 40.48
C THR A 324 -9.91 -2.21 39.40
N LYS A 325 -11.06 -1.60 39.48
CA LYS A 325 -11.47 -0.40 38.72
C LYS A 325 -12.18 0.59 39.65
N LEU A 326 -12.23 1.84 39.26
CA LEU A 326 -13.07 2.83 39.92
C LEU A 326 -14.55 2.49 39.61
N ALA A 327 -15.35 2.36 40.65
CA ALA A 327 -16.78 2.11 40.47
C ALA A 327 -17.50 3.38 39.96
N GLY A 328 -18.53 3.22 39.14
CA GLY A 328 -19.27 4.36 38.57
C GLY A 328 -19.85 5.28 39.64
N PHE A 329 -20.40 4.70 40.72
CA PHE A 329 -20.95 5.51 41.84
C PHE A 329 -19.85 6.26 42.61
N GLU A 330 -18.62 5.68 42.73
CA GLU A 330 -17.48 6.36 43.35
C GLU A 330 -17.03 7.54 42.48
N TYR A 331 -17.03 7.37 41.15
CA TYR A 331 -16.72 8.45 40.22
C TYR A 331 -17.71 9.62 40.39
N THR A 332 -19.04 9.33 40.37
CA THR A 332 -20.06 10.35 40.52
C THR A 332 -20.03 11.03 41.88
N LYS A 333 -19.83 10.26 42.96
CA LYS A 333 -19.87 10.78 44.32
C LYS A 333 -18.60 11.58 44.72
N TYR A 334 -17.44 11.14 44.28
CA TYR A 334 -16.15 11.66 44.80
C TYR A 334 -15.32 12.40 43.75
N ILE A 335 -15.41 12.02 42.46
CA ILE A 335 -14.53 12.54 41.43
C ILE A 335 -15.15 13.67 40.63
N ALA A 336 -16.39 13.49 40.16
CA ALA A 336 -17.02 14.36 39.15
C ALA A 336 -17.03 15.86 39.56
N ASP A 337 -17.38 16.14 40.80
CA ASP A 337 -17.51 17.51 41.32
C ASP A 337 -16.20 18.05 41.96
N ASN A 338 -15.15 17.25 41.98
CA ASN A 338 -13.84 17.58 42.59
C ASN A 338 -12.68 17.61 41.58
N LEU A 339 -12.98 17.79 40.29
CA LEU A 339 -11.96 17.95 39.28
C LEU A 339 -11.27 19.31 39.42
N VAL A 340 -9.94 19.31 39.34
CA VAL A 340 -9.10 20.50 39.44
C VAL A 340 -8.16 20.62 38.25
N ALA A 341 -7.54 21.79 38.05
CA ALA A 341 -6.62 22.03 36.94
C ALA A 341 -5.27 21.38 37.17
N ASP A 342 -4.88 21.14 38.42
CA ASP A 342 -3.62 20.52 38.82
C ASP A 342 -3.79 19.68 40.08
N GLY A 343 -3.06 18.56 40.20
CA GLY A 343 -3.17 17.63 41.33
C GLY A 343 -2.78 16.19 40.94
N ILE A 344 -3.49 15.22 41.51
CA ILE A 344 -3.28 13.78 41.16
C ILE A 344 -3.92 13.50 39.83
N PRO A 345 -3.15 13.09 38.78
CA PRO A 345 -3.71 12.82 37.46
C PRO A 345 -4.59 11.56 37.43
N LEU A 346 -5.65 11.62 36.62
CA LEU A 346 -6.59 10.52 36.40
C LEU A 346 -6.25 9.77 35.12
N PHE A 347 -5.89 8.51 35.24
CA PHE A 347 -5.85 7.60 34.09
C PHE A 347 -7.27 7.25 33.64
N LYS A 348 -7.55 7.44 32.35
CA LYS A 348 -8.79 7.08 31.68
C LYS A 348 -8.52 6.04 30.61
N GLY A 349 -9.51 5.35 30.08
CA GLY A 349 -9.34 4.35 29.03
C GLY A 349 -8.51 4.85 27.83
N LYS A 350 -8.68 6.13 27.43
CA LYS A 350 -7.92 6.77 26.35
C LYS A 350 -6.42 6.97 26.62
N ASN A 351 -5.97 6.86 27.85
CA ASN A 351 -4.55 6.92 28.17
C ASN A 351 -3.81 5.62 27.88
N VAL A 352 -4.53 4.53 27.53
CA VAL A 352 -3.94 3.24 27.12
C VAL A 352 -4.20 3.03 25.63
N GLN A 353 -3.18 3.24 24.81
CA GLN A 353 -3.32 3.18 23.33
C GLN A 353 -2.18 2.36 22.72
N ASN A 354 -2.51 1.44 21.82
CA ASN A 354 -1.53 0.63 21.08
C ASN A 354 -0.43 -0.02 21.96
N GLY A 355 -0.83 -0.44 23.18
CA GLY A 355 0.06 -1.08 24.13
C GLY A 355 1.06 -0.14 24.82
N LYS A 356 0.81 1.17 24.78
CA LYS A 356 1.61 2.22 25.43
C LYS A 356 0.72 3.15 26.25
N LEU A 357 1.32 3.84 27.23
CA LEU A 357 0.65 4.90 27.98
C LEU A 357 0.83 6.24 27.29
N VAL A 358 -0.27 6.97 27.16
CA VAL A 358 -0.29 8.38 26.77
C VAL A 358 -0.40 9.20 28.05
N LEU A 359 0.68 9.83 28.47
CA LEU A 359 0.81 10.59 29.73
C LEU A 359 0.33 12.05 29.59
N SER A 360 -0.63 12.30 28.70
CA SER A 360 -1.34 13.57 28.61
C SER A 360 -2.66 13.46 29.37
N PHE A 361 -2.80 14.18 30.47
CA PHE A 361 -3.95 14.12 31.37
C PHE A 361 -4.84 15.34 31.19
N GLU A 362 -6.13 15.11 31.11
CA GLU A 362 -7.17 16.18 31.01
C GLU A 362 -7.89 16.43 32.34
N SER A 363 -7.64 15.60 33.35
CA SER A 363 -8.37 15.65 34.60
C SER A 363 -7.45 15.27 35.75
N TYR A 364 -7.55 16.06 36.82
CA TYR A 364 -6.80 15.86 38.05
C TYR A 364 -7.78 15.96 39.23
N ILE A 365 -7.40 15.39 40.39
CA ILE A 365 -8.12 15.49 41.65
C ILE A 365 -7.19 15.93 42.78
N PRO A 366 -7.74 16.57 43.81
CA PRO A 366 -6.99 16.86 45.06
C PRO A 366 -6.49 15.57 45.71
N LYS A 367 -5.34 15.66 46.40
CA LYS A 367 -4.80 14.52 47.15
C LYS A 367 -5.80 13.99 48.19
N SER A 368 -6.58 14.86 48.87
CA SER A 368 -7.58 14.51 49.85
C SER A 368 -8.64 13.56 49.26
N ILE A 369 -9.13 13.84 48.05
CA ILE A 369 -10.10 12.98 47.36
C ILE A 369 -9.47 11.64 46.96
N SER A 370 -8.23 11.65 46.49
CA SER A 370 -7.51 10.41 46.18
C SER A 370 -7.33 9.52 47.43
N ASP A 371 -7.08 10.14 48.59
CA ASP A 371 -6.86 9.43 49.88
C ASP A 371 -8.16 8.80 50.42
N GLU A 372 -9.34 9.30 50.04
CA GLU A 372 -10.63 8.68 50.36
C GLU A 372 -10.90 7.39 49.54
N LEU A 373 -10.20 7.22 48.43
CA LEU A 373 -10.38 6.08 47.52
C LEU A 373 -9.07 5.28 47.33
N PRO A 374 -8.46 4.75 48.41
CA PRO A 374 -7.11 4.14 48.37
C PRO A 374 -7.01 2.96 47.43
N ARG A 375 -8.10 2.23 47.20
CA ARG A 375 -8.18 1.11 46.27
C ARG A 375 -7.91 1.52 44.82
N SER A 376 -8.27 2.73 44.45
CA SER A 376 -8.16 3.27 43.11
C SER A 376 -6.91 4.10 42.87
N GLN A 377 -6.07 4.28 43.91
CA GLN A 377 -4.77 4.92 43.77
C GLN A 377 -3.84 4.06 42.93
N ILE A 378 -2.95 4.71 42.16
CA ILE A 378 -1.88 4.10 41.40
C ILE A 378 -0.57 4.68 41.93
N ALA A 379 0.07 3.92 42.81
CA ALA A 379 1.29 4.35 43.51
C ALA A 379 2.49 3.45 43.24
N LYS A 380 2.29 2.33 42.56
CA LYS A 380 3.31 1.32 42.26
C LYS A 380 3.21 0.89 40.79
N LYS A 381 4.21 0.19 40.33
CA LYS A 381 4.20 -0.46 39.01
C LYS A 381 2.96 -1.36 38.87
N CYS A 382 2.24 -1.25 37.78
CA CYS A 382 1.03 -2.04 37.51
C CYS A 382 0.70 -2.03 36.03
N LEU A 383 -0.19 -2.93 35.61
CA LEU A 383 -0.76 -2.92 34.29
C LEU A 383 -2.10 -2.15 34.29
N LEU A 384 -2.31 -1.34 33.26
CA LEU A 384 -3.53 -0.60 33.04
C LEU A 384 -4.21 -1.12 31.76
N THR A 385 -5.52 -1.41 31.84
CA THR A 385 -6.31 -1.93 30.73
C THR A 385 -7.67 -1.24 30.67
N PRO A 386 -8.11 -0.73 29.51
CA PRO A 386 -9.48 -0.26 29.31
C PRO A 386 -10.48 -1.42 29.41
N TYR A 387 -11.60 -1.18 30.10
CA TYR A 387 -12.73 -2.12 30.14
C TYR A 387 -13.96 -1.61 29.38
N VAL A 388 -13.87 -0.43 28.78
CA VAL A 388 -14.86 0.15 27.85
C VAL A 388 -14.12 0.80 26.67
N GLY A 389 -14.65 0.66 25.46
CA GLY A 389 -14.09 1.23 24.25
C GLY A 389 -12.99 0.33 23.66
N THR A 390 -11.73 0.69 23.86
CA THR A 390 -10.57 -0.03 23.30
C THR A 390 -10.16 -1.26 24.12
N ILE A 391 -11.12 -2.14 24.41
CA ILE A 391 -10.89 -3.38 25.19
C ILE A 391 -9.82 -4.23 24.53
N GLY A 392 -8.93 -4.80 25.35
CA GLY A 392 -7.80 -5.61 24.89
C GLY A 392 -6.49 -4.81 24.76
N ASN A 393 -6.53 -3.48 24.81
CA ASN A 393 -5.33 -2.70 25.04
C ASN A 393 -4.84 -2.86 26.46
N ILE A 394 -3.53 -2.96 26.63
CA ILE A 394 -2.88 -3.06 27.93
C ILE A 394 -1.50 -2.43 27.88
N ALA A 395 -1.13 -1.72 28.95
CA ALA A 395 0.20 -1.10 29.09
C ALA A 395 0.67 -1.13 30.53
N ILE A 396 1.99 -1.09 30.75
CA ILE A 396 2.61 -1.01 32.07
C ILE A 396 2.76 0.47 32.45
N PHE A 397 2.32 0.81 33.66
CA PHE A 397 2.73 2.01 34.36
C PHE A 397 3.89 1.64 35.30
N ASP A 398 4.95 2.40 35.25
CA ASP A 398 6.21 2.13 35.97
C ASP A 398 6.22 2.57 37.43
N GLY A 399 5.17 3.28 37.87
CA GLY A 399 5.11 3.84 39.23
C GLY A 399 5.90 5.13 39.43
N SER A 400 6.32 5.80 38.36
CA SER A 400 7.18 7.00 38.39
C SER A 400 6.54 8.21 39.07
N PHE A 401 5.23 8.24 39.17
CA PHE A 401 4.48 9.28 39.89
C PHE A 401 3.17 8.72 40.49
N LYS A 402 2.58 9.44 41.45
CA LYS A 402 1.27 9.07 41.98
C LYS A 402 0.17 9.47 41.03
N ALA A 403 -0.70 8.54 40.72
CA ALA A 403 -1.87 8.73 39.87
C ALA A 403 -3.11 8.06 40.49
N HIS A 404 -4.25 8.22 39.85
CA HIS A 404 -5.51 7.61 40.30
C HIS A 404 -6.28 7.02 39.11
N LEU A 405 -7.05 5.98 39.33
CA LEU A 405 -7.97 5.48 38.31
C LEU A 405 -9.10 6.50 38.05
N GLY A 406 -9.33 6.77 36.79
CA GLY A 406 -10.47 7.51 36.28
C GLY A 406 -11.49 6.57 35.64
N SER A 407 -12.22 7.07 34.63
CA SER A 407 -13.24 6.30 33.93
C SER A 407 -12.66 5.32 32.93
N ASN A 408 -13.33 4.16 32.80
CA ASN A 408 -13.11 3.20 31.71
C ASN A 408 -11.74 2.50 31.71
N VAL A 409 -10.98 2.56 32.80
CA VAL A 409 -9.70 1.88 32.97
C VAL A 409 -9.66 1.11 34.27
N GLY A 410 -9.13 -0.10 34.22
CA GLY A 410 -8.81 -0.93 35.40
C GLY A 410 -7.31 -1.06 35.58
N LYS A 411 -6.88 -1.41 36.78
CA LYS A 411 -5.50 -1.77 37.10
C LYS A 411 -5.38 -3.22 37.53
N ILE A 412 -4.27 -3.83 37.15
CA ILE A 412 -3.80 -5.13 37.59
C ILE A 412 -2.45 -4.87 38.31
N GLU A 413 -2.45 -4.91 39.62
CA GLU A 413 -1.28 -4.70 40.46
C GLU A 413 -0.82 -6.04 40.99
N LEU A 414 0.36 -6.50 40.58
CA LEU A 414 0.87 -7.82 40.99
C LEU A 414 1.19 -7.84 42.48
N LEU A 415 0.97 -9.00 43.11
CA LEU A 415 1.23 -9.23 44.53
C LEU A 415 2.73 -9.44 44.78
N ASN A 416 3.53 -8.44 44.41
CA ASN A 416 4.96 -8.36 44.68
C ASN A 416 5.21 -7.62 45.99
N SER A 417 6.18 -8.08 46.82
CA SER A 417 6.60 -7.38 48.01
C SER A 417 7.71 -6.39 47.68
N ASP A 418 7.99 -5.46 48.60
CA ASP A 418 9.11 -4.51 48.46
C ASP A 418 10.49 -5.22 48.50
N ILE A 419 10.52 -6.49 48.95
CA ILE A 419 11.74 -7.29 49.10
C ILE A 419 11.85 -8.34 47.97
N GLN A 420 10.74 -8.85 47.47
CA GLN A 420 10.71 -9.95 46.50
C GLN A 420 9.67 -9.72 45.39
N THR A 421 10.14 -9.78 44.17
CA THR A 421 9.30 -9.83 42.99
C THR A 421 8.96 -11.29 42.67
N PHE A 422 7.69 -11.68 42.81
CA PHE A 422 7.22 -13.01 42.47
C PHE A 422 6.91 -13.17 41.01
N VAL A 423 6.27 -12.14 40.40
CA VAL A 423 5.86 -12.15 39.01
C VAL A 423 6.21 -10.82 38.37
N LEU A 424 6.73 -10.86 37.15
CA LEU A 424 7.06 -9.66 36.37
C LEU A 424 5.84 -9.13 35.61
N GLU A 425 5.61 -7.83 35.68
CA GLU A 425 4.53 -7.16 34.91
C GLU A 425 4.72 -7.35 33.41
N GLU A 426 5.96 -7.40 32.93
CA GLU A 426 6.30 -7.68 31.53
C GLU A 426 5.83 -9.05 31.09
N TYR A 427 5.96 -10.09 31.95
CA TYR A 427 5.48 -11.44 31.65
C TYR A 427 3.95 -11.44 31.49
N VAL A 428 3.24 -10.84 32.44
CA VAL A 428 1.78 -10.75 32.39
C VAL A 428 1.32 -9.91 31.20
N LEU A 429 2.02 -8.83 30.88
CA LEU A 429 1.76 -8.02 29.70
C LEU A 429 1.82 -8.86 28.41
N TRP A 430 2.91 -9.60 28.23
CA TRP A 430 3.11 -10.42 27.03
C TRP A 430 2.13 -11.59 26.96
N TYR A 431 1.82 -12.21 28.13
CA TYR A 431 0.76 -13.21 28.20
C TYR A 431 -0.59 -12.64 27.71
N LEU A 432 -1.03 -11.51 28.24
CA LEU A 432 -2.28 -10.86 27.86
C LEU A 432 -2.30 -10.32 26.42
N LYS A 433 -1.15 -10.06 25.84
CA LYS A 433 -0.99 -9.71 24.41
C LYS A 433 -0.93 -10.93 23.48
N SER A 434 -0.72 -12.12 24.01
CA SER A 434 -0.78 -13.34 23.19
C SER A 434 -2.19 -13.58 22.66
N THR A 435 -2.32 -14.39 21.62
CA THR A 435 -3.64 -14.72 21.04
C THR A 435 -4.58 -15.30 22.08
N TYR A 436 -4.08 -16.18 22.97
CA TYR A 436 -4.87 -16.79 24.02
C TYR A 436 -5.22 -15.79 25.13
N GLY A 437 -4.23 -15.10 25.68
CA GLY A 437 -4.46 -14.14 26.77
C GLY A 437 -5.40 -12.99 26.33
N TYR A 438 -5.28 -12.54 25.08
CA TYR A 438 -6.21 -11.59 24.51
C TYR A 438 -7.64 -12.13 24.39
N ALA A 439 -7.80 -13.38 23.96
CA ALA A 439 -9.10 -14.04 23.89
C ALA A 439 -9.75 -14.14 25.28
N GLU A 440 -9.00 -14.54 26.31
CA GLU A 440 -9.50 -14.61 27.69
C GLU A 440 -9.86 -13.22 28.25
N LEU A 441 -9.03 -12.20 27.98
CA LEU A 441 -9.29 -10.82 28.40
C LEU A 441 -10.57 -10.25 27.76
N THR A 442 -10.89 -10.67 26.54
CA THR A 442 -12.04 -10.16 25.78
C THR A 442 -13.25 -11.11 25.76
N LYS A 443 -13.19 -12.26 26.40
CA LYS A 443 -14.20 -13.33 26.39
C LYS A 443 -15.62 -12.86 26.74
N HIS A 444 -15.73 -11.90 27.64
CA HIS A 444 -17.02 -11.38 28.12
C HIS A 444 -17.37 -10.01 27.51
N LYS A 445 -16.70 -9.62 26.43
CA LYS A 445 -16.97 -8.38 25.71
C LYS A 445 -18.42 -8.37 25.19
N LYS A 446 -19.18 -7.36 25.58
CA LYS A 446 -20.56 -7.15 25.12
C LYS A 446 -20.58 -6.07 24.05
N ALA A 447 -21.31 -6.33 22.95
CA ALA A 447 -21.60 -5.32 21.94
C ALA A 447 -22.65 -4.35 22.46
N THR A 448 -22.21 -3.20 22.95
CA THR A 448 -23.05 -2.05 23.29
C THR A 448 -22.65 -0.89 22.38
N ALA A 449 -23.35 0.26 22.43
CA ALA A 449 -22.97 1.46 21.66
C ALA A 449 -21.49 1.90 21.87
N GLN A 450 -20.92 1.53 23.03
CA GLN A 450 -19.47 1.42 23.26
C GLN A 450 -19.21 0.01 23.79
N GLU A 451 -18.29 -0.73 23.15
CA GLU A 451 -17.89 -2.06 23.59
C GLU A 451 -17.42 -2.02 25.06
N SER A 452 -17.94 -2.92 25.89
CA SER A 452 -17.65 -3.02 27.32
C SER A 452 -17.45 -4.46 27.78
#